data_9e6d23f3f598998ec37640a665ae85bd
#
_entry.id   9e6d23f3f598998ec37640a665ae85bd
#
_cell.length_a   1.000
_cell.length_b   1.000
_cell.length_c   1.000
_cell.angle_alpha   90.00
_cell.angle_beta   90.00
_cell.angle_gamma   90.00
#
_symmetry.space_group_name_H-M   'P 1'
#
loop_
_entity.id
_entity.type
_entity.pdbx_description
1 polymer ?
#
loop_
_entity_poly.entity_id
_entity_poly.type
_entity_poly.pdbx_seq_one_letter_code
_entity_poly.pdbx_strand_id
1 'polypeptide(L)'
;MIHTYNEYHLSDNLIHLNYLRKICEQEPHLDFVHHCHPQYHSQLLPLTEGVSIILDNLTIPPGSVNSWIGRDNYFFNHPLKRNWVQFHMDWFDHLSNLLEVSSPIACKEDLLFDYPALKEPARYQFDLLMVNAPPGSGQLPDFTPEFFKKRVMDLSNEGLKVITTHPTGIVPSTLESHYTVTDIGILSKGVQLIEGVATGPMWTTHNLFNQDKVLGRLIYSNVYDSFDLSKNVIVKQKLEN
;
A
#
# COMPACT_ATOMS: atom_id res chain seq x y z
N MET A 1 -15.20 17.03 14.03
CA MET A 1 -15.12 15.65 13.51
C MET A 1 -15.38 15.70 12.02
N ILE A 2 -14.47 15.18 11.22
CA ILE A 2 -14.50 15.21 9.75
C ILE A 2 -14.78 13.79 9.27
N HIS A 3 -15.74 13.63 8.36
CA HIS A 3 -16.11 12.33 7.82
C HIS A 3 -15.54 12.15 6.42
N THR A 4 -14.80 11.04 6.22
CA THR A 4 -14.31 10.60 4.92
C THR A 4 -14.83 9.19 4.61
N TYR A 5 -14.88 8.79 3.34
CA TYR A 5 -15.28 7.44 2.97
C TYR A 5 -14.57 6.94 1.72
N ASN A 6 -14.43 5.62 1.64
CA ASN A 6 -13.98 4.93 0.44
C ASN A 6 -14.64 3.53 0.37
N GLU A 7 -15.52 3.35 -0.61
CA GLU A 7 -16.31 2.12 -0.81
C GLU A 7 -15.54 1.05 -1.60
N TYR A 8 -14.35 1.38 -2.10
CA TYR A 8 -13.63 0.57 -3.07
C TYR A 8 -12.52 -0.27 -2.42
N HIS A 9 -11.35 -0.29 -3.03
CA HIS A 9 -10.29 -1.24 -2.73
C HIS A 9 -9.57 -0.98 -1.41
N LEU A 10 -9.10 -2.05 -0.78
CA LEU A 10 -8.27 -1.99 0.42
C LEU A 10 -7.03 -1.08 0.22
N SER A 11 -6.40 -1.15 -0.97
CA SER A 11 -5.22 -0.34 -1.30
C SER A 11 -5.48 1.17 -1.18
N ASP A 12 -6.61 1.63 -1.71
CA ASP A 12 -6.95 3.06 -1.69
C ASP A 12 -7.27 3.52 -0.26
N ASN A 13 -7.92 2.66 0.53
CA ASN A 13 -8.17 2.92 1.96
C ASN A 13 -6.85 2.98 2.76
N LEU A 14 -5.89 2.09 2.49
CA LEU A 14 -4.58 2.10 3.15
C LEU A 14 -3.83 3.41 2.91
N ILE A 15 -3.74 3.84 1.65
CA ILE A 15 -3.05 5.07 1.27
C ILE A 15 -3.74 6.29 1.89
N HIS A 16 -5.08 6.32 1.86
CA HIS A 16 -5.85 7.39 2.45
C HIS A 16 -5.68 7.48 3.98
N LEU A 17 -5.73 6.35 4.69
CA LEU A 17 -5.52 6.36 6.14
C LEU A 17 -4.10 6.78 6.52
N ASN A 18 -3.08 6.39 5.75
CA ASN A 18 -1.73 6.89 5.96
C ASN A 18 -1.65 8.42 5.81
N TYR A 19 -2.40 8.98 4.87
CA TYR A 19 -2.53 10.43 4.71
C TYR A 19 -3.27 11.09 5.88
N LEU A 20 -4.44 10.58 6.30
CA LEU A 20 -5.19 11.13 7.44
C LEU A 20 -4.36 11.07 8.73
N ARG A 21 -3.58 9.99 8.90
CA ARG A 21 -2.67 9.86 10.03
C ARG A 21 -1.69 11.02 10.10
N LYS A 22 -1.09 11.40 8.97
CA LYS A 22 -0.15 12.53 8.90
C LYS A 22 -0.83 13.88 9.18
N ILE A 23 -2.09 14.05 8.77
CA ILE A 23 -2.87 15.23 9.17
C ILE A 23 -3.03 15.27 10.70
N CYS A 24 -3.45 14.17 11.33
CA CYS A 24 -3.60 14.11 12.79
C CYS A 24 -2.28 14.38 13.54
N GLU A 25 -1.14 13.96 12.96
CA GLU A 25 0.18 14.23 13.54
C GLU A 25 0.57 15.73 13.47
N GLN A 26 0.17 16.42 12.41
CA GLN A 26 0.39 17.88 12.24
C GLN A 26 -0.65 18.71 12.95
N GLU A 27 -1.90 18.27 12.96
CA GLU A 27 -3.05 18.97 13.53
C GLU A 27 -3.79 18.07 14.55
N PRO A 28 -3.23 17.86 15.75
CA PRO A 28 -3.75 16.87 16.73
C PRO A 28 -5.16 17.20 17.28
N HIS A 29 -5.70 18.37 16.96
CA HIS A 29 -7.06 18.77 17.35
C HIS A 29 -8.13 18.28 16.36
N LEU A 30 -7.73 17.74 15.22
CA LEU A 30 -8.66 17.20 14.23
C LEU A 30 -9.01 15.73 14.53
N ASP A 31 -10.29 15.44 14.48
CA ASP A 31 -10.84 14.11 14.63
C ASP A 31 -11.46 13.63 13.32
N PHE A 32 -11.14 12.43 12.89
CA PHE A 32 -11.67 11.83 11.67
C PHE A 32 -12.51 10.58 11.94
N VAL A 33 -13.55 10.40 11.14
CA VAL A 33 -14.26 9.13 10.99
C VAL A 33 -14.12 8.69 9.54
N HIS A 34 -13.48 7.54 9.31
CA HIS A 34 -13.33 6.97 7.97
C HIS A 34 -14.28 5.79 7.78
N HIS A 35 -15.18 5.93 6.82
CA HIS A 35 -16.18 4.91 6.48
C HIS A 35 -15.66 4.01 5.36
N CYS A 36 -15.57 2.71 5.64
CA CYS A 36 -15.11 1.70 4.68
C CYS A 36 -15.82 0.36 4.91
N HIS A 37 -15.58 -0.61 4.02
CA HIS A 37 -16.12 -1.94 4.21
C HIS A 37 -15.62 -2.60 5.50
N PRO A 38 -16.49 -3.19 6.34
CA PRO A 38 -16.11 -3.84 7.61
C PRO A 38 -15.04 -4.93 7.43
N GLN A 39 -15.01 -5.59 6.28
CA GLN A 39 -13.98 -6.58 5.93
C GLN A 39 -12.55 -6.03 5.92
N TYR A 40 -12.40 -4.70 5.82
CA TYR A 40 -11.08 -4.04 5.82
C TYR A 40 -10.65 -3.58 7.20
N HIS A 41 -11.55 -3.52 8.20
CA HIS A 41 -11.26 -2.93 9.51
C HIS A 41 -10.04 -3.57 10.18
N SER A 42 -9.94 -4.90 10.23
CA SER A 42 -8.79 -5.59 10.82
C SER A 42 -7.46 -5.28 10.11
N GLN A 43 -7.53 -4.99 8.81
CA GLN A 43 -6.37 -4.65 7.99
C GLN A 43 -5.93 -3.19 8.18
N LEU A 44 -6.86 -2.31 8.50
CA LEU A 44 -6.68 -0.86 8.57
C LEU A 44 -6.43 -0.36 9.99
N LEU A 45 -6.91 -1.11 11.01
CA LEU A 45 -6.86 -0.72 12.42
C LEU A 45 -5.47 -0.28 12.90
N PRO A 46 -4.36 -0.94 12.54
CA PRO A 46 -3.03 -0.49 12.98
C PRO A 46 -2.65 0.92 12.51
N LEU A 47 -3.26 1.43 11.43
CA LEU A 47 -3.01 2.79 10.96
C LEU A 47 -3.74 3.85 11.79
N THR A 48 -4.69 3.47 12.64
CA THR A 48 -5.41 4.39 13.52
C THR A 48 -4.80 4.51 14.92
N GLU A 49 -3.82 3.67 15.25
CA GLU A 49 -3.17 3.69 16.55
C GLU A 49 -2.45 5.02 16.83
N GLY A 50 -2.73 5.60 18.00
CA GLY A 50 -2.08 6.82 18.47
C GLY A 50 -2.53 8.11 17.79
N VAL A 51 -3.60 8.09 17.00
CA VAL A 51 -4.19 9.26 16.32
C VAL A 51 -5.72 9.24 16.41
N SER A 52 -6.35 10.40 16.24
CA SER A 52 -7.81 10.57 16.32
C SER A 52 -8.52 10.13 15.03
N ILE A 53 -8.43 8.85 14.67
CA ILE A 53 -9.13 8.26 13.53
C ILE A 53 -10.00 7.09 14.01
N ILE A 54 -11.28 7.14 13.69
CA ILE A 54 -12.24 6.05 13.94
C ILE A 54 -12.59 5.40 12.61
N LEU A 55 -12.54 4.07 12.56
CA LEU A 55 -13.07 3.30 11.43
C LEU A 55 -14.53 2.97 11.67
N ASP A 56 -15.37 3.23 10.68
CA ASP A 56 -16.82 2.94 10.75
C ASP A 56 -17.28 2.28 9.44
N ASN A 57 -18.46 1.72 9.49
CA ASN A 57 -19.12 1.07 8.35
C ASN A 57 -19.56 2.12 7.31
N LEU A 58 -19.94 1.63 6.12
CA LEU A 58 -20.40 2.47 4.99
C LEU A 58 -21.74 3.19 5.20
N THR A 59 -22.11 3.52 6.44
CA THR A 59 -23.20 4.46 6.71
C THR A 59 -22.68 5.87 6.60
N ILE A 60 -22.70 6.40 5.38
CA ILE A 60 -22.00 7.65 5.03
C ILE A 60 -22.89 8.86 5.38
N PRO A 61 -22.51 9.72 6.34
CA PRO A 61 -23.24 10.93 6.65
C PRO A 61 -23.23 11.94 5.49
N PRO A 62 -24.26 12.78 5.35
CA PRO A 62 -24.22 13.89 4.40
C PRO A 62 -23.03 14.80 4.65
N GLY A 63 -22.37 15.26 3.59
CA GLY A 63 -21.19 16.11 3.67
C GLY A 63 -19.86 15.37 3.86
N SER A 64 -19.88 14.03 3.92
CA SER A 64 -18.65 13.25 3.96
C SER A 64 -17.83 13.38 2.68
N VAL A 65 -16.51 13.43 2.80
CA VAL A 65 -15.59 13.55 1.66
C VAL A 65 -15.25 12.16 1.10
N ASN A 66 -15.54 11.96 -0.18
CA ASN A 66 -15.12 10.75 -0.89
C ASN A 66 -13.60 10.82 -1.16
N SER A 67 -12.87 9.86 -0.63
CA SER A 67 -11.40 9.78 -0.74
C SER A 67 -10.91 8.82 -1.84
N TRP A 68 -11.81 8.28 -2.65
CA TRP A 68 -11.41 7.40 -3.75
C TRP A 68 -10.74 8.18 -4.89
N ILE A 69 -9.58 7.74 -5.32
CA ILE A 69 -8.77 8.39 -6.38
C ILE A 69 -9.49 8.48 -7.74
N GLY A 70 -10.46 7.60 -8.02
CA GLY A 70 -11.28 7.65 -9.23
C GLY A 70 -12.46 8.61 -9.16
N ARG A 71 -12.68 9.29 -8.02
CA ARG A 71 -13.73 10.28 -7.84
C ARG A 71 -13.69 11.33 -8.96
N ASP A 72 -14.85 11.66 -9.50
CA ASP A 72 -15.02 12.70 -10.53
C ASP A 72 -14.09 12.52 -11.75
N ASN A 73 -13.68 11.27 -12.01
CA ASN A 73 -12.68 10.91 -13.02
C ASN A 73 -11.28 11.53 -12.77
N TYR A 74 -10.96 11.92 -11.55
CA TYR A 74 -9.68 12.56 -11.22
C TYR A 74 -8.49 11.74 -11.71
N PHE A 75 -8.38 10.47 -11.32
CA PHE A 75 -7.32 9.58 -11.77
C PHE A 75 -7.26 9.47 -13.31
N PHE A 76 -8.41 9.26 -13.96
CA PHE A 76 -8.45 9.00 -15.40
C PHE A 76 -8.02 10.20 -16.22
N ASN A 77 -8.30 11.41 -15.75
CA ASN A 77 -7.98 12.67 -16.42
C ASN A 77 -6.63 13.26 -16.03
N HIS A 78 -5.97 12.73 -14.99
CA HIS A 78 -4.74 13.30 -14.46
C HIS A 78 -3.56 13.07 -15.43
N PRO A 79 -2.80 14.12 -15.80
CA PRO A 79 -1.71 14.00 -16.79
C PRO A 79 -0.56 13.11 -16.31
N LEU A 80 -0.31 13.07 -15.01
CA LEU A 80 0.77 12.32 -14.39
C LEU A 80 0.31 11.01 -13.72
N LYS A 81 -0.88 10.50 -14.06
CA LYS A 81 -1.46 9.29 -13.42
C LYS A 81 -0.56 8.05 -13.45
N ARG A 82 0.39 7.97 -14.36
CA ARG A 82 1.34 6.85 -14.47
C ARG A 82 2.57 7.01 -13.59
N ASN A 83 2.82 8.20 -13.05
CA ASN A 83 3.81 8.43 -11.99
C ASN A 83 3.12 8.34 -10.63
N TRP A 84 3.32 7.24 -9.92
CA TRP A 84 2.63 6.97 -8.66
C TRP A 84 2.86 8.07 -7.61
N VAL A 85 4.11 8.53 -7.48
CA VAL A 85 4.49 9.55 -6.49
C VAL A 85 3.81 10.87 -6.79
N GLN A 86 4.01 11.40 -8.01
CA GLN A 86 3.47 12.72 -8.37
C GLN A 86 1.95 12.70 -8.35
N PHE A 87 1.33 11.62 -8.86
CA PHE A 87 -0.12 11.50 -8.83
C PHE A 87 -0.68 11.56 -7.40
N HIS A 88 -0.06 10.82 -6.45
CA HIS A 88 -0.57 10.82 -5.07
C HIS A 88 -0.28 12.11 -4.32
N MET A 89 0.83 12.79 -4.59
CA MET A 89 1.08 14.13 -4.06
C MET A 89 -0.03 15.10 -4.50
N ASP A 90 -0.31 15.17 -5.80
CA ASP A 90 -1.33 16.05 -6.36
C ASP A 90 -2.75 15.66 -5.86
N TRP A 91 -3.01 14.35 -5.70
CA TRP A 91 -4.27 13.87 -5.15
C TRP A 91 -4.46 14.29 -3.67
N PHE A 92 -3.43 14.21 -2.86
CA PHE A 92 -3.50 14.61 -1.46
C PHE A 92 -3.61 16.12 -1.27
N ASP A 93 -2.99 16.90 -2.13
CA ASP A 93 -3.22 18.34 -2.18
C ASP A 93 -4.68 18.67 -2.53
N HIS A 94 -5.24 17.95 -3.50
CA HIS A 94 -6.66 18.08 -3.84
C HIS A 94 -7.56 17.68 -2.66
N LEU A 95 -7.29 16.57 -1.97
CA LEU A 95 -8.04 16.15 -0.78
C LEU A 95 -7.91 17.14 0.37
N SER A 96 -6.73 17.71 0.59
CA SER A 96 -6.52 18.74 1.63
C SER A 96 -7.45 19.94 1.42
N ASN A 97 -7.58 20.39 0.17
CA ASN A 97 -8.51 21.46 -0.19
C ASN A 97 -9.97 21.08 0.08
N LEU A 98 -10.37 19.83 -0.21
CA LEU A 98 -11.73 19.35 0.05
C LEU A 98 -12.03 19.21 1.55
N LEU A 99 -11.02 18.89 2.36
CA LEU A 99 -11.11 18.75 3.80
C LEU A 99 -10.92 20.09 4.54
N GLU A 100 -10.54 21.15 3.81
CA GLU A 100 -10.20 22.47 4.36
C GLU A 100 -9.08 22.43 5.42
N VAL A 101 -8.05 21.57 5.14
CA VAL A 101 -6.87 21.39 6.01
C VAL A 101 -5.58 21.70 5.26
N SER A 102 -4.49 21.94 5.99
CA SER A 102 -3.16 22.04 5.37
C SER A 102 -2.70 20.68 4.83
N SER A 103 -2.09 20.68 3.63
CA SER A 103 -1.54 19.42 3.10
C SER A 103 -0.37 18.93 3.94
N PRO A 104 -0.40 17.67 4.44
CA PRO A 104 0.72 17.11 5.20
C PRO A 104 1.81 16.55 4.29
N ILE A 105 1.62 16.59 2.96
CA ILE A 105 2.53 16.00 1.97
C ILE A 105 3.33 17.12 1.31
N ALA A 106 4.49 17.42 1.86
CA ALA A 106 5.41 18.41 1.31
C ALA A 106 6.44 17.80 0.34
N CYS A 107 6.77 16.52 0.51
CA CYS A 107 7.74 15.80 -0.32
C CYS A 107 7.32 14.34 -0.48
N LYS A 108 7.99 13.62 -1.37
CA LYS A 108 7.66 12.22 -1.67
C LYS A 108 7.85 11.28 -0.47
N GLU A 109 8.75 11.60 0.44
CA GLU A 109 9.00 10.84 1.64
C GLU A 109 7.79 10.85 2.58
N ASP A 110 6.94 11.87 2.50
CA ASP A 110 5.70 11.96 3.27
C ASP A 110 4.63 10.95 2.79
N LEU A 111 4.79 10.36 1.61
CA LEU A 111 3.94 9.27 1.12
C LEU A 111 4.28 7.93 1.77
N LEU A 112 5.45 7.80 2.41
CA LEU A 112 5.85 6.55 3.03
C LEU A 112 4.96 6.20 4.23
N PHE A 113 4.71 4.90 4.37
CA PHE A 113 3.98 4.39 5.52
C PHE A 113 4.82 4.50 6.79
N ASP A 114 4.27 5.14 7.81
CA ASP A 114 4.84 5.25 9.16
C ASP A 114 3.71 5.11 10.19
N TYR A 115 3.57 3.92 10.77
CA TYR A 115 2.61 3.62 11.83
C TYR A 115 3.32 2.87 12.97
N PRO A 116 2.81 2.89 14.22
CA PRO A 116 3.51 2.38 15.39
C PRO A 116 4.04 0.96 15.26
N ALA A 117 3.25 0.05 14.69
CA ALA A 117 3.66 -1.33 14.50
C ALA A 117 4.86 -1.50 13.55
N LEU A 118 5.10 -0.57 12.61
CA LEU A 118 6.32 -0.57 11.79
C LEU A 118 7.60 -0.35 12.59
N LYS A 119 7.51 0.24 13.79
CA LYS A 119 8.67 0.48 14.67
C LYS A 119 9.12 -0.77 15.42
N GLU A 120 8.34 -1.87 15.38
CA GLU A 120 8.75 -3.14 15.94
C GLU A 120 10.01 -3.70 15.24
N PRO A 121 10.83 -4.50 15.96
CA PRO A 121 12.03 -5.10 15.36
C PRO A 121 11.70 -5.97 14.15
N ALA A 122 12.53 -5.86 13.11
CA ALA A 122 12.41 -6.71 11.94
C ALA A 122 12.73 -8.18 12.29
N ARG A 123 11.96 -9.11 11.72
CA ARG A 123 12.19 -10.56 11.84
C ARG A 123 12.85 -11.06 10.56
N TYR A 124 14.16 -11.26 10.61
CA TYR A 124 14.96 -11.76 9.47
C TYR A 124 14.80 -13.28 9.31
N GLN A 125 13.70 -13.74 8.76
CA GLN A 125 13.46 -15.17 8.51
C GLN A 125 13.50 -15.54 7.03
N PHE A 126 13.34 -14.53 6.15
CA PHE A 126 13.24 -14.71 4.71
C PHE A 126 14.18 -13.74 3.99
N ASP A 127 14.63 -14.14 2.80
CA ASP A 127 15.46 -13.30 1.93
C ASP A 127 14.59 -12.45 1.00
N LEU A 128 13.42 -13.00 0.60
CA LEU A 128 12.51 -12.38 -0.35
C LEU A 128 11.07 -12.44 0.11
N LEU A 129 10.38 -11.31 -0.03
CA LEU A 129 8.91 -11.20 0.03
C LEU A 129 8.34 -11.12 -1.38
N MET A 130 7.56 -12.13 -1.78
CA MET A 130 6.82 -12.16 -3.04
C MET A 130 5.38 -11.70 -2.83
N VAL A 131 5.04 -10.52 -3.33
CA VAL A 131 3.66 -10.00 -3.31
C VAL A 131 2.92 -10.51 -4.54
N ASN A 132 2.27 -11.65 -4.43
CA ASN A 132 1.56 -12.35 -5.50
C ASN A 132 0.03 -12.34 -5.32
N ALA A 133 -0.50 -11.35 -4.60
CA ALA A 133 -1.93 -11.14 -4.47
C ALA A 133 -2.54 -10.78 -5.84
N PRO A 134 -3.64 -11.45 -6.27
CA PRO A 134 -4.32 -11.10 -7.50
C PRO A 134 -4.76 -9.64 -7.50
N PRO A 135 -4.50 -8.87 -8.58
CA PRO A 135 -4.92 -7.48 -8.66
C PRO A 135 -6.44 -7.39 -8.86
N GLY A 136 -7.13 -6.69 -7.94
CA GLY A 136 -8.59 -6.51 -8.00
C GLY A 136 -9.07 -5.50 -9.06
N SER A 137 -8.17 -4.66 -9.59
CA SER A 137 -8.52 -3.51 -10.45
C SER A 137 -7.79 -3.49 -11.79
N GLY A 138 -7.41 -4.65 -12.33
CA GLY A 138 -6.82 -4.76 -13.67
C GLY A 138 -5.44 -4.12 -13.83
N GLN A 139 -4.72 -3.86 -12.72
CA GLN A 139 -3.37 -3.28 -12.75
C GLN A 139 -2.34 -4.18 -13.45
N LEU A 140 -2.64 -5.45 -13.64
CA LEU A 140 -1.81 -6.41 -14.35
C LEU A 140 -2.72 -7.42 -15.07
N PRO A 141 -3.17 -7.13 -16.30
CA PRO A 141 -4.15 -7.96 -17.01
C PRO A 141 -3.63 -9.37 -17.35
N ASP A 142 -2.32 -9.52 -17.47
CA ASP A 142 -1.64 -10.79 -17.76
C ASP A 142 -1.28 -11.56 -16.47
N PHE A 143 -1.82 -11.16 -15.32
CA PHE A 143 -1.59 -11.84 -14.05
C PHE A 143 -2.00 -13.32 -14.15
N THR A 144 -1.06 -14.19 -13.81
CA THR A 144 -1.30 -15.62 -13.63
C THR A 144 -0.64 -16.13 -12.35
N PRO A 145 -1.34 -16.92 -11.52
CA PRO A 145 -0.73 -17.56 -10.34
C PRO A 145 0.45 -18.45 -10.72
N GLU A 146 0.41 -19.08 -11.89
CA GLU A 146 1.44 -19.99 -12.42
C GLU A 146 2.77 -19.29 -12.63
N PHE A 147 2.76 -18.04 -13.12
CA PHE A 147 3.97 -17.23 -13.24
C PHE A 147 4.68 -17.10 -11.88
N PHE A 148 3.94 -16.67 -10.86
CA PHE A 148 4.50 -16.49 -9.52
C PHE A 148 4.91 -17.81 -8.87
N LYS A 149 4.15 -18.88 -9.12
CA LYS A 149 4.52 -20.23 -8.65
C LYS A 149 5.85 -20.68 -9.25
N LYS A 150 6.04 -20.51 -10.57
CA LYS A 150 7.31 -20.81 -11.25
C LYS A 150 8.45 -19.94 -10.70
N ARG A 151 8.22 -18.63 -10.60
CA ARG A 151 9.21 -17.69 -10.11
C ARG A 151 9.67 -18.01 -8.68
N VAL A 152 8.75 -18.35 -7.78
CA VAL A 152 9.06 -18.80 -6.41
C VAL A 152 9.88 -20.10 -6.42
N MET A 153 9.54 -21.05 -7.29
CA MET A 153 10.28 -22.29 -7.43
C MET A 153 11.72 -22.03 -7.90
N ASP A 154 11.91 -21.19 -8.90
CA ASP A 154 13.23 -20.83 -9.43
C ASP A 154 14.10 -20.17 -8.34
N LEU A 155 13.56 -19.17 -7.64
CA LEU A 155 14.25 -18.48 -6.54
C LEU A 155 14.58 -19.40 -5.36
N SER A 156 13.70 -20.33 -5.04
CA SER A 156 13.94 -21.33 -3.98
C SER A 156 15.04 -22.33 -4.38
N ASN A 157 15.09 -22.72 -5.66
CA ASN A 157 16.16 -23.55 -6.19
C ASN A 157 17.51 -22.85 -6.20
N GLU A 158 17.54 -21.52 -6.29
CA GLU A 158 18.73 -20.69 -6.12
C GLU A 158 19.15 -20.55 -4.64
N GLY A 159 18.39 -21.11 -3.70
CA GLY A 159 18.68 -21.15 -2.27
C GLY A 159 18.09 -19.99 -1.47
N LEU A 160 17.25 -19.13 -2.07
CA LEU A 160 16.60 -18.04 -1.37
C LEU A 160 15.42 -18.55 -0.51
N LYS A 161 15.34 -18.04 0.71
CA LYS A 161 14.17 -18.25 1.60
C LYS A 161 13.07 -17.27 1.23
N VAL A 162 12.06 -17.76 0.52
CA VAL A 162 10.95 -16.95 0.02
C VAL A 162 9.73 -17.08 0.92
N ILE A 163 9.02 -15.97 1.14
CA ILE A 163 7.64 -15.94 1.65
C ILE A 163 6.74 -15.25 0.63
N THR A 164 5.52 -15.76 0.42
CA THR A 164 4.55 -15.20 -0.53
C THR A 164 3.38 -14.54 0.21
N THR A 165 2.66 -13.63 -0.44
CA THR A 165 1.41 -13.11 0.13
C THR A 165 0.26 -14.09 -0.04
N HIS A 166 0.17 -14.79 -1.18
CA HIS A 166 -0.83 -15.82 -1.43
C HIS A 166 -0.18 -17.21 -1.58
N PRO A 167 -0.89 -18.29 -1.21
CA PRO A 167 -0.36 -19.65 -1.29
C PRO A 167 0.09 -20.03 -2.71
N THR A 168 1.28 -20.59 -2.81
CA THR A 168 1.81 -21.21 -4.04
C THR A 168 1.92 -22.74 -3.91
N GLY A 169 1.80 -23.25 -2.68
CA GLY A 169 2.03 -24.66 -2.35
C GLY A 169 3.51 -25.05 -2.35
N ILE A 170 4.45 -24.10 -2.44
CA ILE A 170 5.90 -24.34 -2.47
C ILE A 170 6.57 -23.78 -1.21
N VAL A 171 6.19 -22.59 -0.80
CA VAL A 171 6.77 -21.84 0.33
C VAL A 171 5.65 -21.33 1.25
N PRO A 172 5.97 -20.93 2.50
CA PRO A 172 4.98 -20.31 3.39
C PRO A 172 4.35 -19.06 2.77
N SER A 173 3.08 -18.80 3.11
CA SER A 173 2.40 -17.57 2.73
C SER A 173 1.92 -16.76 3.95
N THR A 174 1.83 -15.45 3.77
CA THR A 174 1.31 -14.56 4.82
C THR A 174 -0.19 -14.76 5.01
N LEU A 175 -0.93 -15.12 3.95
CA LEU A 175 -2.36 -15.42 4.04
C LEU A 175 -2.63 -16.65 4.91
N GLU A 176 -1.88 -17.76 4.72
CA GLU A 176 -1.99 -18.96 5.55
C GLU A 176 -1.56 -18.71 7.00
N SER A 177 -0.68 -17.74 7.21
CA SER A 177 -0.22 -17.32 8.53
C SER A 177 -1.11 -16.25 9.18
N HIS A 178 -2.24 -15.90 8.55
CA HIS A 178 -3.20 -14.87 9.01
C HIS A 178 -2.59 -13.48 9.23
N TYR A 179 -1.55 -13.12 8.46
CA TYR A 179 -0.95 -11.80 8.52
C TYR A 179 -1.87 -10.76 7.87
N THR A 180 -1.98 -9.61 8.51
CA THR A 180 -2.61 -8.43 7.90
C THR A 180 -1.66 -7.77 6.89
N VAL A 181 -2.17 -6.84 6.09
CA VAL A 181 -1.31 -6.06 5.18
C VAL A 181 -0.31 -5.19 5.94
N THR A 182 -0.63 -4.80 7.17
CA THR A 182 0.27 -4.06 8.06
C THR A 182 1.38 -4.96 8.60
N ASP A 183 1.09 -6.23 8.91
CA ASP A 183 2.10 -7.24 9.27
C ASP A 183 3.06 -7.50 8.10
N ILE A 184 2.54 -7.45 6.85
CA ILE A 184 3.38 -7.54 5.64
C ILE A 184 4.35 -6.36 5.56
N GLY A 185 3.91 -5.15 5.92
CA GLY A 185 4.79 -3.99 6.06
C GLY A 185 5.91 -4.22 7.07
N ILE A 186 5.61 -4.80 8.24
CA ILE A 186 6.60 -5.15 9.27
C ILE A 186 7.55 -6.23 8.75
N LEU A 187 7.02 -7.30 8.14
CA LEU A 187 7.80 -8.38 7.56
C LEU A 187 8.77 -7.86 6.49
N SER A 188 8.32 -6.92 5.67
CA SER A 188 9.11 -6.34 4.59
C SER A 188 10.41 -5.69 5.04
N LYS A 189 10.50 -5.24 6.29
CA LYS A 189 11.74 -4.69 6.87
C LYS A 189 12.84 -5.74 6.98
N GLY A 190 12.46 -6.99 7.23
CA GLY A 190 13.36 -8.12 7.46
C GLY A 190 13.79 -8.87 6.20
N VAL A 191 13.34 -8.48 5.01
CA VAL A 191 13.75 -9.12 3.74
C VAL A 191 14.71 -8.23 2.97
N GLN A 192 15.53 -8.84 2.12
CA GLN A 192 16.49 -8.12 1.28
C GLN A 192 15.88 -7.69 -0.05
N LEU A 193 14.94 -8.48 -0.57
CA LEU A 193 14.29 -8.27 -1.86
C LEU A 193 12.77 -8.30 -1.71
N ILE A 194 12.08 -7.38 -2.39
CA ILE A 194 10.62 -7.36 -2.50
C ILE A 194 10.27 -7.41 -3.98
N GLU A 195 9.52 -8.42 -4.37
CA GLU A 195 9.06 -8.60 -5.76
C GLU A 195 7.55 -8.84 -5.76
N GLY A 196 6.82 -8.29 -6.74
CA GLY A 196 5.41 -8.64 -6.89
C GLY A 196 4.54 -7.57 -7.53
N VAL A 197 3.24 -7.75 -7.40
CA VAL A 197 2.20 -6.94 -8.03
C VAL A 197 1.90 -5.70 -7.21
N ALA A 198 1.61 -4.59 -7.89
CA ALA A 198 1.17 -3.33 -7.30
C ALA A 198 -0.24 -3.45 -6.69
N THR A 199 -0.37 -4.13 -5.57
CA THR A 199 -1.62 -4.37 -4.83
C THR A 199 -1.53 -3.86 -3.39
N GLY A 200 -2.61 -3.91 -2.62
CA GLY A 200 -2.65 -3.44 -1.24
C GLY A 200 -1.47 -3.88 -0.37
N PRO A 201 -1.10 -5.18 -0.34
CA PRO A 201 0.08 -5.64 0.39
C PRO A 201 1.40 -4.98 -0.05
N MET A 202 1.54 -4.59 -1.33
CA MET A 202 2.73 -3.90 -1.82
C MET A 202 2.86 -2.50 -1.21
N TRP A 203 1.75 -1.79 -0.99
CA TRP A 203 1.80 -0.40 -0.51
C TRP A 203 2.44 -0.29 0.86
N THR A 204 2.14 -1.17 1.80
CA THR A 204 2.76 -1.14 3.14
C THR A 204 4.26 -1.43 3.13
N THR A 205 4.79 -1.95 2.02
CA THR A 205 6.25 -2.09 1.83
C THR A 205 6.92 -0.76 1.45
N HIS A 206 6.16 0.27 1.07
CA HIS A 206 6.67 1.63 0.87
C HIS A 206 6.79 2.34 2.23
N ASN A 207 7.80 1.98 3.00
CA ASN A 207 8.08 2.52 4.33
C ASN A 207 9.55 2.95 4.45
N LEU A 208 9.86 3.73 5.48
CA LEU A 208 11.21 4.28 5.70
C LEU A 208 12.31 3.22 5.74
N PHE A 209 12.01 2.03 6.29
CA PHE A 209 12.98 0.94 6.41
C PHE A 209 13.36 0.28 5.07
N ASN A 210 12.54 0.49 4.04
CA ASN A 210 12.75 -0.11 2.73
C ASN A 210 13.32 0.86 1.68
N GLN A 211 13.50 2.15 2.02
CA GLN A 211 13.99 3.16 1.09
C GLN A 211 15.37 2.83 0.50
N ASP A 212 16.27 2.32 1.32
CA ASP A 212 17.67 2.08 0.97
C ASP A 212 18.01 0.59 0.81
N LYS A 213 17.01 -0.27 0.57
CA LYS A 213 17.29 -1.70 0.32
C LYS A 213 18.16 -1.88 -0.92
N VAL A 214 19.33 -2.49 -0.71
CA VAL A 214 20.38 -2.66 -1.73
C VAL A 214 19.94 -3.56 -2.89
N LEU A 215 19.18 -4.64 -2.60
CA LEU A 215 18.72 -5.59 -3.61
C LEU A 215 17.46 -5.15 -4.34
N GLY A 216 16.88 -4.04 -3.91
CA GLY A 216 15.83 -3.38 -4.65
C GLY A 216 14.41 -3.95 -4.48
N ARG A 217 13.53 -3.41 -5.28
CA ARG A 217 12.13 -3.81 -5.38
C ARG A 217 11.75 -3.93 -6.84
N LEU A 218 11.14 -5.06 -7.19
CA LEU A 218 10.59 -5.30 -8.52
C LEU A 218 9.06 -5.29 -8.44
N ILE A 219 8.43 -4.33 -9.09
CA ILE A 219 6.98 -4.14 -9.05
C ILE A 219 6.39 -4.37 -10.44
N TYR A 220 5.43 -5.29 -10.53
CA TYR A 220 4.65 -5.52 -11.74
C TYR A 220 3.39 -4.66 -11.75
N SER A 221 3.28 -3.76 -12.72
CA SER A 221 2.13 -2.88 -12.88
C SER A 221 2.05 -2.36 -14.31
N ASN A 222 0.89 -2.41 -14.94
CA ASN A 222 0.63 -1.72 -16.19
C ASN A 222 -0.05 -0.34 -16.01
N VAL A 223 -0.40 0.01 -14.78
CA VAL A 223 -1.02 1.30 -14.43
C VAL A 223 0.04 2.37 -14.18
N TYR A 224 1.14 1.99 -13.50
CA TYR A 224 2.20 2.92 -13.14
C TYR A 224 3.49 2.59 -13.89
N ASP A 225 4.17 3.63 -14.37
CA ASP A 225 5.48 3.54 -15.01
C ASP A 225 6.62 3.77 -14.03
N SER A 226 6.37 4.51 -12.95
CA SER A 226 7.36 4.83 -11.93
C SER A 226 6.80 4.85 -10.51
N PHE A 227 7.66 4.48 -9.58
CA PHE A 227 7.47 4.55 -8.13
C PHE A 227 8.73 5.16 -7.51
N ASP A 228 8.98 6.45 -7.79
CA ASP A 228 10.22 7.15 -7.41
C ASP A 228 10.34 7.42 -5.89
N LEU A 229 9.75 6.55 -5.06
CA LEU A 229 9.84 6.62 -3.59
C LEU A 229 11.22 6.22 -3.07
N SER A 230 11.99 5.43 -3.82
CA SER A 230 13.30 4.95 -3.40
C SER A 230 14.20 4.60 -4.56
N LYS A 231 15.53 4.53 -4.30
CA LYS A 231 16.57 4.43 -5.33
C LYS A 231 16.55 3.14 -6.16
N ASN A 232 16.00 2.06 -5.66
CA ASN A 232 16.13 0.73 -6.27
C ASN A 232 14.76 0.10 -6.57
N VAL A 233 13.85 0.85 -7.19
CA VAL A 233 12.57 0.33 -7.66
C VAL A 233 12.60 0.15 -9.17
N ILE A 234 12.31 -1.05 -9.63
CA ILE A 234 12.13 -1.39 -11.04
C ILE A 234 10.64 -1.68 -11.26
N VAL A 235 10.04 -1.02 -12.23
CA VAL A 235 8.66 -1.30 -12.64
C VAL A 235 8.66 -2.07 -13.94
N LYS A 236 7.94 -3.20 -13.98
CA LYS A 236 7.69 -3.99 -15.18
C LYS A 236 6.20 -3.96 -15.53
N GLN A 237 5.89 -3.64 -16.77
CA GLN A 237 4.51 -3.51 -17.24
C GLN A 237 3.87 -4.85 -17.63
N LYS A 238 4.68 -5.90 -17.76
CA LYS A 238 4.24 -7.25 -18.13
C LYS A 238 4.99 -8.29 -17.32
N LEU A 239 4.35 -9.46 -17.20
CA LEU A 239 5.04 -10.67 -16.73
C LEU A 239 5.94 -11.17 -17.86
N GLU A 240 7.25 -11.19 -17.64
CA GLU A 240 8.23 -11.74 -18.57
C GLU A 240 8.79 -13.03 -17.99
N ASN A 241 8.80 -14.09 -18.83
CA ASN A 241 9.36 -15.42 -18.47
C ASN A 241 10.88 -15.39 -18.41
#